data_fa5dc56ea6acd1432fec64d1d5224cf3
#
_entry.id   fa5dc56ea6acd1432fec64d1d5224cf3
#
_cell.length_a   1.000
_cell.length_b   1.000
_cell.length_c   1.000
_cell.angle_alpha   90.00
_cell.angle_beta   90.00
_cell.angle_gamma   90.00
#
_symmetry.space_group_name_H-M   'P 1'
#
loop_
_entity.id
_entity.type
_entity.pdbx_description
1 polymer ?
#
loop_
_entity_poly.entity_id
_entity_poly.type
_entity_poly.pdbx_seq_one_letter_code
_entity_poly.pdbx_strand_id
1 'polypeptide(L)'
;MSSRIIIKSVSIQNFRSIKKDTVKLNNTNIFVGLNDAGKSNYLKALNLFFNNETDYKTVFDFQRDFTHLYNPRSHEAKTISIELELEVPDSFKDSGSYLWKKYWRVTGNVEENIERENGQPISGRSRAMGALRRMKYRYVPAVKSKEFFKSLLSDLYFTASTVIDSPLESSMKSFTSVIQKYTEQIHDEVGKKIGIDSKLSMPSDMSDMFRALIFETSKDGDFSVPLDMRGDGIQARHIPIILKYIADRDKETRNQGATNITTIWGYEEPENGVELSKAFEMTDDFREYADDIQMLITTHSPAFYGQSVDNDNNESKVLYITQDQNGTKSSDEINSQYLNQTMGLMTLVAPYVDEQKRKLVDIRNKYAEDVLVDIPTVFVEGKTDKAYIEAAIHFFSEKLDGLLKAGKFRVFTKEGEGGCGKLTDFVLAWILSGNKSKAMALFDKDKAGCEAKNNLCDNEIYIKHNKNGSAAQYFKPSATILKLYNKEISIPYEVEHLLSVKCWKDIIEKNWTQEREYQELNQIAGKFAKADRSVLDVLSEAIDDNDLLQTIVLNGPGDDDKKTKIQKYVTESEEPLQKDYLEGFRSTIEMIETFFCKQ
;
A
#
# COMPACT_ATOMS: atom_id res chain seq x y z
N MET A 1 12.97 -10.13 -6.28
CA MET A 1 12.91 -11.62 -6.08
C MET A 1 12.53 -11.86 -4.63
N SER A 2 11.58 -12.77 -4.37
CA SER A 2 11.08 -13.05 -3.02
C SER A 2 12.22 -13.55 -2.12
N SER A 3 12.33 -13.00 -0.91
CA SER A 3 13.30 -13.46 0.10
C SER A 3 12.75 -14.58 0.98
N ARG A 4 11.54 -15.08 0.70
CA ARG A 4 10.79 -16.07 1.49
C ARG A 4 10.44 -17.31 0.68
N ILE A 5 10.15 -18.40 1.38
CA ILE A 5 9.59 -19.62 0.77
C ILE A 5 8.14 -19.37 0.37
N ILE A 6 7.72 -19.83 -0.80
CA ILE A 6 6.36 -19.67 -1.32
C ILE A 6 5.79 -21.05 -1.67
N ILE A 7 4.54 -21.29 -1.32
CA ILE A 7 3.77 -22.44 -1.82
C ILE A 7 3.32 -22.11 -3.24
N LYS A 8 3.79 -22.86 -4.23
CA LYS A 8 3.43 -22.73 -5.65
C LYS A 8 2.17 -23.48 -6.01
N SER A 9 1.99 -24.65 -5.42
CA SER A 9 0.78 -25.44 -5.61
C SER A 9 0.44 -26.29 -4.39
N VAL A 10 -0.84 -26.61 -4.26
CA VAL A 10 -1.39 -27.49 -3.25
C VAL A 10 -2.22 -28.56 -3.94
N SER A 11 -1.85 -29.83 -3.78
CA SER A 11 -2.65 -30.98 -4.22
C SER A 11 -3.30 -31.65 -3.01
N ILE A 12 -4.62 -31.77 -3.05
CA ILE A 12 -5.41 -32.35 -1.96
C ILE A 12 -6.20 -33.54 -2.49
N GLN A 13 -6.17 -34.66 -1.78
CA GLN A 13 -6.94 -35.82 -2.14
C GLN A 13 -7.66 -36.42 -0.92
N ASN A 14 -8.93 -36.78 -1.10
CA ASN A 14 -9.79 -37.44 -0.14
C ASN A 14 -10.03 -36.67 1.18
N PHE A 15 -10.01 -35.34 1.14
CA PHE A 15 -10.25 -34.49 2.30
C PHE A 15 -11.62 -33.82 2.21
N ARG A 16 -12.53 -34.14 3.12
CA ARG A 16 -13.91 -33.60 3.20
C ARG A 16 -14.63 -33.63 1.84
N SER A 17 -15.03 -32.47 1.28
CA SER A 17 -15.66 -32.38 -0.04
C SER A 17 -14.67 -32.46 -1.20
N ILE A 18 -13.37 -32.38 -0.97
CA ILE A 18 -12.34 -32.46 -2.00
C ILE A 18 -11.95 -33.91 -2.23
N LYS A 19 -12.42 -34.49 -3.35
CA LYS A 19 -12.02 -35.83 -3.76
C LYS A 19 -10.59 -35.85 -4.31
N LYS A 20 -10.29 -34.95 -5.23
CA LYS A 20 -8.94 -34.69 -5.76
C LYS A 20 -8.95 -33.35 -6.48
N ASP A 21 -8.09 -32.43 -6.05
CA ASP A 21 -7.89 -31.16 -6.70
C ASP A 21 -6.46 -30.66 -6.52
N THR A 22 -5.98 -29.86 -7.49
CA THR A 22 -4.64 -29.23 -7.44
C THR A 22 -4.79 -27.75 -7.78
N VAL A 23 -4.37 -26.91 -6.87
CA VAL A 23 -4.48 -25.45 -6.97
C VAL A 23 -3.10 -24.84 -7.10
N LYS A 24 -2.86 -24.06 -8.16
CA LYS A 24 -1.67 -23.22 -8.29
C LYS A 24 -1.88 -21.91 -7.53
N LEU A 25 -0.91 -21.51 -6.73
CA LEU A 25 -0.99 -20.37 -5.83
C LEU A 25 -0.02 -19.26 -6.22
N ASN A 26 -0.44 -18.02 -5.94
CA ASN A 26 0.35 -16.80 -6.00
C ASN A 26 0.62 -16.25 -4.59
N ASN A 27 1.07 -15.00 -4.45
CA ASN A 27 1.24 -14.36 -3.14
C ASN A 27 -0.08 -14.18 -2.42
N THR A 28 -1.10 -13.69 -3.10
CA THR A 28 -2.47 -13.58 -2.58
C THR A 28 -3.41 -14.46 -3.41
N ASN A 29 -4.17 -15.31 -2.73
CA ASN A 29 -5.10 -16.25 -3.35
C ASN A 29 -6.48 -16.08 -2.74
N ILE A 30 -7.46 -15.75 -3.57
CA ILE A 30 -8.82 -15.44 -3.14
C ILE A 30 -9.75 -16.53 -3.65
N PHE A 31 -10.30 -17.31 -2.73
CA PHE A 31 -11.23 -18.40 -3.00
C PHE A 31 -12.67 -17.87 -2.94
N VAL A 32 -13.35 -17.87 -4.07
CA VAL A 32 -14.71 -17.35 -4.24
C VAL A 32 -15.63 -18.49 -4.69
N GLY A 33 -16.89 -18.41 -4.35
CA GLY A 33 -17.89 -19.40 -4.75
C GLY A 33 -19.11 -19.34 -3.86
N LEU A 34 -20.13 -20.12 -4.19
CA LEU A 34 -21.35 -20.22 -3.39
C LEU A 34 -21.09 -20.72 -1.96
N ASN A 35 -22.06 -20.48 -1.07
CA ASN A 35 -22.04 -21.11 0.25
C ASN A 35 -21.99 -22.62 0.07
N ASP A 36 -21.26 -23.29 0.94
CA ASP A 36 -21.08 -24.75 0.94
C ASP A 36 -20.34 -25.34 -0.28
N ALA A 37 -19.78 -24.50 -1.17
CA ALA A 37 -18.97 -24.96 -2.29
C ALA A 37 -17.64 -25.62 -1.89
N GLY A 38 -17.28 -25.55 -0.61
CA GLY A 38 -16.04 -26.17 -0.09
C GLY A 38 -14.82 -25.25 -0.06
N LYS A 39 -14.97 -23.93 -0.19
CA LYS A 39 -13.87 -22.93 -0.14
C LYS A 39 -12.97 -23.11 1.08
N SER A 40 -13.58 -23.18 2.26
CA SER A 40 -12.85 -23.33 3.54
C SER A 40 -12.06 -24.63 3.62
N ASN A 41 -12.41 -25.66 2.86
CA ASN A 41 -11.72 -26.94 2.92
C ASN A 41 -10.27 -26.87 2.40
N TYR A 42 -9.95 -25.92 1.50
CA TYR A 42 -8.56 -25.68 1.08
C TYR A 42 -7.72 -25.11 2.23
N LEU A 43 -8.26 -24.14 2.97
CA LEU A 43 -7.59 -23.53 4.12
C LEU A 43 -7.46 -24.53 5.26
N LYS A 44 -8.50 -25.33 5.50
CA LYS A 44 -8.52 -26.37 6.55
C LYS A 44 -7.59 -27.54 6.23
N ALA A 45 -7.41 -27.87 4.96
CA ALA A 45 -6.41 -28.86 4.53
C ALA A 45 -4.98 -28.37 4.85
N LEU A 46 -4.68 -27.09 4.62
CA LEU A 46 -3.40 -26.50 5.03
C LEU A 46 -3.26 -26.41 6.55
N ASN A 47 -4.36 -26.14 7.28
CA ASN A 47 -4.34 -26.17 8.73
C ASN A 47 -4.03 -27.59 9.27
N LEU A 48 -4.60 -28.61 8.66
CA LEU A 48 -4.25 -30.00 8.94
C LEU A 48 -2.76 -30.27 8.65
N PHE A 49 -2.29 -29.79 7.51
CA PHE A 49 -0.90 -30.04 7.08
C PHE A 49 0.14 -29.43 8.03
N PHE A 50 -0.06 -28.17 8.45
CA PHE A 50 0.93 -27.46 9.27
C PHE A 50 0.70 -27.62 10.77
N ASN A 51 -0.55 -27.64 11.23
CA ASN A 51 -0.91 -27.54 12.65
C ASN A 51 -1.54 -28.83 13.21
N ASN A 52 -1.79 -29.83 12.36
CA ASN A 52 -2.52 -31.06 12.73
C ASN A 52 -3.94 -30.80 13.30
N GLU A 53 -4.54 -29.68 12.89
CA GLU A 53 -5.89 -29.25 13.21
C GLU A 53 -6.70 -29.07 11.91
N THR A 54 -8.00 -29.35 11.92
CA THR A 54 -8.84 -29.12 10.75
C THR A 54 -9.63 -27.83 10.83
N ASP A 55 -10.25 -27.57 11.97
CA ASP A 55 -10.87 -26.29 12.32
C ASP A 55 -10.09 -25.68 13.51
N TYR A 56 -10.39 -24.44 13.85
CA TYR A 56 -9.72 -23.77 14.95
C TYR A 56 -9.81 -24.59 16.24
N LYS A 57 -8.66 -24.98 16.82
CA LYS A 57 -8.51 -25.84 18.00
C LYS A 57 -9.25 -27.19 17.90
N THR A 58 -9.50 -27.66 16.70
CA THR A 58 -10.18 -28.93 16.48
C THR A 58 -9.18 -29.94 15.94
N VAL A 59 -8.87 -30.92 16.76
CA VAL A 59 -7.96 -32.01 16.40
C VAL A 59 -8.54 -32.81 15.22
N PHE A 60 -7.65 -33.20 14.34
CA PHE A 60 -7.97 -34.03 13.19
C PHE A 60 -8.67 -35.34 13.62
N ASP A 61 -9.74 -35.69 12.94
CA ASP A 61 -10.43 -36.99 13.04
C ASP A 61 -10.60 -37.59 11.65
N PHE A 62 -9.99 -38.76 11.43
CA PHE A 62 -9.99 -39.39 10.12
C PHE A 62 -11.39 -39.71 9.61
N GLN A 63 -12.30 -40.16 10.47
CA GLN A 63 -13.64 -40.55 10.03
C GLN A 63 -14.49 -39.34 9.63
N ARG A 64 -14.34 -38.25 10.37
CA ARG A 64 -15.04 -36.98 10.08
C ARG A 64 -14.46 -36.27 8.86
N ASP A 65 -13.14 -36.27 8.70
CA ASP A 65 -12.44 -35.44 7.74
C ASP A 65 -12.10 -36.18 6.42
N PHE A 66 -12.31 -37.52 6.37
CA PHE A 66 -12.17 -38.30 5.16
C PHE A 66 -13.36 -38.08 4.22
N THR A 67 -13.13 -38.03 2.90
CA THR A 67 -14.18 -37.73 1.92
C THR A 67 -15.28 -38.80 1.89
N HIS A 68 -16.55 -38.34 1.87
CA HIS A 68 -17.71 -39.19 1.65
C HIS A 68 -17.87 -39.65 0.18
N LEU A 69 -17.10 -39.05 -0.74
CA LEU A 69 -17.10 -39.36 -2.17
C LEU A 69 -16.19 -40.54 -2.54
N TYR A 70 -15.62 -41.18 -1.56
CA TYR A 70 -14.77 -42.36 -1.74
C TYR A 70 -15.58 -43.54 -2.27
N ASN A 71 -15.07 -44.21 -3.34
CA ASN A 71 -15.70 -45.42 -3.86
C ASN A 71 -15.23 -46.63 -3.05
N PRO A 72 -16.11 -47.30 -2.29
CA PRO A 72 -15.71 -48.44 -1.44
C PRO A 72 -15.32 -49.68 -2.28
N ARG A 73 -15.60 -49.69 -3.58
CA ARG A 73 -15.18 -50.77 -4.50
C ARG A 73 -13.77 -50.60 -5.04
N SER A 74 -13.14 -49.44 -4.83
CA SER A 74 -11.71 -49.27 -5.14
C SER A 74 -10.89 -50.08 -4.13
N HIS A 75 -9.91 -50.83 -4.61
CA HIS A 75 -8.95 -51.55 -3.76
C HIS A 75 -7.87 -50.62 -3.19
N GLU A 76 -8.01 -49.33 -3.34
CA GLU A 76 -7.09 -48.33 -2.83
C GLU A 76 -7.23 -48.17 -1.33
N ALA A 77 -6.10 -48.01 -0.63
CA ALA A 77 -6.11 -47.75 0.81
C ALA A 77 -6.80 -46.40 1.10
N LYS A 78 -7.65 -46.36 2.16
CA LYS A 78 -8.24 -45.11 2.64
C LYS A 78 -7.16 -44.20 3.19
N THR A 79 -6.80 -43.19 2.42
CA THR A 79 -5.73 -42.25 2.74
C THR A 79 -6.15 -40.85 2.34
N ILE A 80 -5.96 -39.88 3.23
CA ILE A 80 -5.96 -38.45 2.89
C ILE A 80 -4.54 -38.09 2.50
N SER A 81 -4.33 -37.42 1.35
CA SER A 81 -3.04 -36.90 0.97
C SER A 81 -3.08 -35.41 0.72
N ILE A 82 -2.06 -34.69 1.19
CA ILE A 82 -1.84 -33.28 0.91
C ILE A 82 -0.38 -33.13 0.51
N GLU A 83 -0.16 -32.56 -0.68
CA GLU A 83 1.16 -32.33 -1.25
C GLU A 83 1.33 -30.84 -1.55
N LEU A 84 2.44 -30.28 -1.11
CA LEU A 84 2.82 -28.89 -1.35
C LEU A 84 4.03 -28.84 -2.26
N GLU A 85 3.94 -28.07 -3.34
CA GLU A 85 5.09 -27.65 -4.12
C GLU A 85 5.55 -26.29 -3.59
N LEU A 86 6.82 -26.21 -3.21
CA LEU A 86 7.39 -25.05 -2.53
C LEU A 86 8.59 -24.53 -3.33
N GLU A 87 8.67 -23.22 -3.47
CA GLU A 87 9.84 -22.55 -4.03
C GLU A 87 10.69 -21.96 -2.92
N VAL A 88 11.91 -22.44 -2.80
CA VAL A 88 12.93 -21.93 -1.88
C VAL A 88 13.78 -20.90 -2.61
N PRO A 89 13.87 -19.65 -2.14
CA PRO A 89 14.52 -18.56 -2.86
C PRO A 89 16.04 -18.72 -2.98
N ASP A 90 16.64 -18.06 -3.98
CA ASP A 90 18.07 -18.11 -4.30
C ASP A 90 19.00 -17.61 -3.19
N SER A 91 18.47 -16.95 -2.19
CA SER A 91 19.23 -16.59 -0.97
C SER A 91 19.68 -17.80 -0.14
N PHE A 92 19.10 -18.99 -0.42
CA PHE A 92 19.50 -20.25 0.18
C PHE A 92 20.48 -21.00 -0.71
N LYS A 93 21.51 -21.61 -0.12
CA LYS A 93 22.47 -22.45 -0.87
C LYS A 93 21.79 -23.61 -1.60
N ASP A 94 20.69 -24.12 -1.02
CA ASP A 94 19.88 -25.21 -1.56
C ASP A 94 18.55 -24.65 -2.09
N SER A 95 18.59 -23.59 -2.92
CA SER A 95 17.41 -23.00 -3.59
C SER A 95 16.76 -23.97 -4.57
N GLY A 96 15.52 -23.62 -4.99
CA GLY A 96 14.74 -24.35 -5.99
C GLY A 96 13.46 -24.98 -5.46
N SER A 97 12.86 -25.86 -6.26
CA SER A 97 11.55 -26.44 -6.00
C SER A 97 11.64 -27.69 -5.11
N TYR A 98 10.75 -27.76 -4.15
CA TYR A 98 10.62 -28.85 -3.18
C TYR A 98 9.19 -29.37 -3.17
N LEU A 99 9.05 -30.69 -2.99
CA LEU A 99 7.78 -31.37 -2.76
C LEU A 99 7.71 -31.81 -1.30
N TRP A 100 6.70 -31.33 -0.58
CA TRP A 100 6.43 -31.72 0.80
C TRP A 100 5.08 -32.41 0.87
N LYS A 101 5.08 -33.72 1.19
CA LYS A 101 3.93 -34.62 1.14
C LYS A 101 3.60 -35.14 2.51
N LYS A 102 2.32 -35.16 2.85
CA LYS A 102 1.81 -35.82 4.07
C LYS A 102 0.63 -36.72 3.73
N TYR A 103 0.60 -37.89 4.36
CA TYR A 103 -0.41 -38.91 4.18
C TYR A 103 -0.97 -39.32 5.52
N TRP A 104 -2.27 -39.20 5.70
CA TRP A 104 -2.99 -39.64 6.89
C TRP A 104 -3.76 -40.91 6.57
N ARG A 105 -3.53 -41.97 7.35
CA ARG A 105 -4.18 -43.26 7.17
C ARG A 105 -5.22 -43.50 8.26
N VAL A 106 -6.21 -44.34 7.98
CA VAL A 106 -7.26 -44.73 8.93
C VAL A 106 -6.68 -45.39 10.21
N THR A 107 -5.48 -45.94 10.13
CA THR A 107 -4.75 -46.51 11.27
C THR A 107 -4.17 -45.47 12.24
N GLY A 108 -4.34 -44.18 11.97
CA GLY A 108 -3.75 -43.10 12.76
C GLY A 108 -2.32 -42.74 12.38
N ASN A 109 -1.69 -43.52 11.49
CA ASN A 109 -0.33 -43.24 11.05
C ASN A 109 -0.31 -42.03 10.10
N VAL A 110 0.67 -41.14 10.33
CA VAL A 110 0.98 -40.01 9.43
C VAL A 110 2.35 -40.26 8.81
N GLU A 111 2.40 -40.33 7.49
CA GLU A 111 3.66 -40.45 6.74
C GLU A 111 4.00 -39.07 6.18
N GLU A 112 5.24 -38.64 6.35
CA GLU A 112 5.74 -37.35 5.87
C GLU A 112 6.99 -37.56 5.02
N ASN A 113 7.03 -36.91 3.85
CA ASN A 113 8.18 -36.90 2.96
C ASN A 113 8.47 -35.50 2.44
N ILE A 114 9.74 -35.09 2.44
CA ILE A 114 10.22 -33.86 1.81
C ILE A 114 11.33 -34.24 0.84
N GLU A 115 11.15 -33.91 -0.43
CA GLU A 115 12.09 -34.20 -1.49
C GLU A 115 12.27 -33.00 -2.43
N ARG A 116 13.37 -32.92 -3.17
CA ARG A 116 13.49 -31.99 -4.28
C ARG A 116 12.62 -32.48 -5.43
N GLU A 117 12.08 -31.57 -6.24
CA GLU A 117 11.27 -31.91 -7.42
C GLU A 117 12.01 -32.86 -8.37
N ASN A 118 13.34 -32.75 -8.47
CA ASN A 118 14.19 -33.64 -9.26
C ASN A 118 14.47 -34.99 -8.58
N GLY A 119 13.84 -35.32 -7.45
CA GLY A 119 14.00 -36.57 -6.71
C GLY A 119 15.33 -36.71 -5.96
N GLN A 120 16.18 -35.69 -5.92
CA GLN A 120 17.45 -35.76 -5.19
C GLN A 120 17.22 -35.70 -3.68
N PRO A 121 17.93 -36.51 -2.90
CA PRO A 121 17.81 -36.49 -1.45
C PRO A 121 18.34 -35.16 -0.87
N ILE A 122 17.68 -34.68 0.17
CA ILE A 122 18.05 -33.46 0.86
C ILE A 122 18.97 -33.80 2.03
N SER A 123 20.08 -33.07 2.16
CA SER A 123 20.93 -33.20 3.36
C SER A 123 20.17 -32.79 4.60
N GLY A 124 20.21 -33.60 5.66
CA GLY A 124 19.59 -33.30 6.96
C GLY A 124 20.14 -32.04 7.64
N ARG A 125 21.28 -31.52 7.19
CA ARG A 125 21.88 -30.24 7.62
C ARG A 125 21.57 -29.08 6.68
N SER A 126 20.69 -29.27 5.69
CA SER A 126 20.28 -28.20 4.77
C SER A 126 19.57 -27.06 5.51
N ARG A 127 19.97 -25.82 5.26
CA ARG A 127 19.28 -24.64 5.77
C ARG A 127 17.86 -24.54 5.20
N ALA A 128 17.63 -24.96 3.96
CA ALA A 128 16.32 -25.01 3.35
C ALA A 128 15.38 -25.94 4.13
N MET A 129 15.84 -27.15 4.50
CA MET A 129 15.06 -28.07 5.32
C MET A 129 14.68 -27.47 6.67
N GLY A 130 15.62 -26.79 7.33
CA GLY A 130 15.36 -26.10 8.59
C GLY A 130 14.34 -24.95 8.44
N ALA A 131 14.34 -24.25 7.30
CA ALA A 131 13.38 -23.20 7.00
C ALA A 131 11.99 -23.76 6.68
N LEU A 132 11.90 -24.81 5.87
CA LEU A 132 10.65 -25.51 5.55
C LEU A 132 9.93 -25.96 6.84
N ARG A 133 10.64 -26.64 7.75
CA ARG A 133 10.08 -27.11 9.03
C ARG A 133 9.66 -26.00 9.99
N ARG A 134 10.11 -24.76 9.78
CA ARG A 134 9.75 -23.58 10.58
C ARG A 134 8.70 -22.70 9.93
N MET A 135 8.18 -23.07 8.77
CA MET A 135 7.05 -22.38 8.18
C MET A 135 5.86 -22.39 9.15
N LYS A 136 5.21 -21.26 9.30
CA LYS A 136 4.05 -21.09 10.18
C LYS A 136 2.81 -20.84 9.34
N TYR A 137 1.79 -21.64 9.53
CA TYR A 137 0.47 -21.41 8.96
C TYR A 137 -0.46 -20.87 10.04
N ARG A 138 -0.98 -19.66 9.85
CA ARG A 138 -1.90 -18.98 10.76
C ARG A 138 -3.31 -19.07 10.19
N TYR A 139 -4.13 -19.91 10.79
CA TYR A 139 -5.52 -20.08 10.39
C TYR A 139 -6.43 -19.16 11.18
N VAL A 140 -7.22 -18.35 10.46
CA VAL A 140 -8.24 -17.44 11.01
C VAL A 140 -9.61 -17.93 10.59
N PRO A 141 -10.45 -18.41 11.53
CA PRO A 141 -11.77 -18.94 11.21
C PRO A 141 -12.76 -17.83 10.82
N ALA A 142 -13.84 -18.19 10.11
CA ALA A 142 -14.90 -17.25 9.73
C ALA A 142 -15.57 -16.61 10.95
N VAL A 143 -15.81 -17.42 11.99
CA VAL A 143 -16.37 -16.95 13.27
C VAL A 143 -15.24 -16.63 14.24
N LYS A 144 -15.02 -15.35 14.50
CA LYS A 144 -13.96 -14.84 15.40
C LYS A 144 -14.50 -14.83 16.83
N SER A 145 -14.42 -15.96 17.53
CA SER A 145 -14.89 -16.11 18.91
C SER A 145 -14.03 -15.36 19.93
N LYS A 146 -14.56 -15.09 21.11
CA LYS A 146 -13.77 -14.55 22.24
C LYS A 146 -12.55 -15.43 22.58
N GLU A 147 -12.68 -16.73 22.42
CA GLU A 147 -11.57 -17.68 22.64
C GLU A 147 -10.47 -17.53 21.58
N PHE A 148 -10.84 -17.22 20.32
CA PHE A 148 -9.87 -16.90 19.28
C PHE A 148 -9.06 -15.65 19.63
N PHE A 149 -9.71 -14.56 20.09
CA PHE A 149 -9.00 -13.34 20.52
C PHE A 149 -8.05 -13.60 21.70
N LYS A 150 -8.49 -14.34 22.71
CA LYS A 150 -7.63 -14.70 23.85
C LYS A 150 -6.40 -15.50 23.41
N SER A 151 -6.57 -16.41 22.45
CA SER A 151 -5.46 -17.16 21.89
C SER A 151 -4.51 -16.26 21.09
N LEU A 152 -5.05 -15.35 20.32
CA LEU A 152 -4.25 -14.39 19.54
C LEU A 152 -3.38 -13.50 20.45
N LEU A 153 -3.90 -13.07 21.61
CA LEU A 153 -3.14 -12.33 22.61
C LEU A 153 -2.05 -13.18 23.27
N SER A 154 -2.34 -14.46 23.51
CA SER A 154 -1.35 -15.41 24.01
C SER A 154 -0.20 -15.61 23.01
N ASP A 155 -0.52 -15.72 21.71
CA ASP A 155 0.47 -15.82 20.63
C ASP A 155 1.32 -14.55 20.52
N LEU A 156 0.68 -13.38 20.65
CA LEU A 156 1.36 -12.08 20.66
C LEU A 156 2.42 -12.03 21.78
N TYR A 157 2.03 -12.41 23.00
CA TYR A 157 2.96 -12.47 24.12
C TYR A 157 4.10 -13.45 23.88
N PHE A 158 3.76 -14.68 23.50
CA PHE A 158 4.77 -15.73 23.25
C PHE A 158 5.82 -15.23 22.26
N THR A 159 5.37 -14.62 21.16
CA THR A 159 6.27 -14.06 20.16
C THR A 159 7.11 -12.90 20.72
N ALA A 160 6.50 -11.99 21.50
CA ALA A 160 7.22 -10.89 22.13
C ALA A 160 8.23 -11.34 23.20
N SER A 161 7.95 -12.43 23.88
CA SER A 161 8.85 -12.99 24.92
C SER A 161 10.04 -13.76 24.33
N THR A 162 9.94 -14.26 23.11
CA THR A 162 11.00 -15.01 22.44
C THR A 162 12.00 -14.14 21.68
N VAL A 163 11.80 -12.83 21.63
CA VAL A 163 12.79 -11.89 21.08
C VAL A 163 14.02 -11.87 21.98
N ILE A 164 15.21 -11.96 21.40
CA ILE A 164 16.49 -11.90 22.12
C ILE A 164 16.56 -10.61 22.93
N ASP A 165 16.96 -10.73 24.21
CA ASP A 165 17.02 -9.62 25.18
C ASP A 165 15.65 -8.97 25.50
N SER A 166 14.57 -9.75 25.42
CA SER A 166 13.24 -9.25 25.77
C SER A 166 13.19 -8.83 27.24
N PRO A 167 12.83 -7.56 27.54
CA PRO A 167 12.62 -7.10 28.91
C PRO A 167 11.52 -7.89 29.65
N LEU A 168 10.63 -8.54 28.90
CA LEU A 168 9.55 -9.36 29.45
C LEU A 168 10.09 -10.57 30.23
N GLU A 169 11.11 -11.26 29.73
CA GLU A 169 11.67 -12.42 30.41
C GLU A 169 12.27 -12.06 31.78
N SER A 170 13.01 -10.96 31.86
CA SER A 170 13.60 -10.48 33.13
C SER A 170 12.52 -10.00 34.12
N SER A 171 11.50 -9.30 33.65
CA SER A 171 10.36 -8.86 34.45
C SER A 171 9.57 -10.05 34.99
N MET A 172 9.39 -11.10 34.16
CA MET A 172 8.71 -12.32 34.56
C MET A 172 9.46 -13.10 35.63
N LYS A 173 10.78 -13.24 35.53
CA LYS A 173 11.61 -13.85 36.59
C LYS A 173 11.48 -13.07 37.90
N SER A 174 11.49 -11.75 37.83
CA SER A 174 11.29 -10.89 39.00
C SER A 174 9.91 -11.08 39.63
N PHE A 175 8.84 -11.06 38.82
CA PHE A 175 7.47 -11.32 39.26
C PHE A 175 7.31 -12.68 39.92
N THR A 176 7.86 -13.73 39.31
CA THR A 176 7.87 -15.11 39.85
C THR A 176 8.54 -15.17 41.22
N SER A 177 9.70 -14.50 41.38
CA SER A 177 10.42 -14.47 42.65
C SER A 177 9.63 -13.78 43.76
N VAL A 178 8.88 -12.71 43.43
CA VAL A 178 8.02 -12.03 44.39
C VAL A 178 6.87 -12.94 44.85
N ILE A 179 6.17 -13.60 43.92
CA ILE A 179 5.10 -14.54 44.29
C ILE A 179 5.63 -15.69 45.16
N GLN A 180 6.76 -16.29 44.78
CA GLN A 180 7.38 -17.36 45.59
C GLN A 180 7.64 -16.90 47.02
N LYS A 181 8.16 -15.68 47.18
CA LYS A 181 8.41 -15.11 48.50
C LYS A 181 7.12 -14.93 49.34
N TYR A 182 6.04 -14.48 48.71
CA TYR A 182 4.75 -14.32 49.38
C TYR A 182 4.08 -15.66 49.75
N THR A 183 4.40 -16.74 49.02
CA THR A 183 3.86 -18.09 49.25
C THR A 183 4.73 -18.96 50.13
N GLU A 184 5.89 -18.45 50.58
CA GLU A 184 6.84 -19.17 51.43
C GLU A 184 6.21 -19.62 52.78
N GLN A 185 5.35 -18.78 53.38
CA GLN A 185 4.63 -19.11 54.61
C GLN A 185 3.68 -20.31 54.44
N ILE A 186 3.02 -20.44 53.31
CA ILE A 186 2.14 -21.58 53.02
C ILE A 186 2.98 -22.86 52.89
N HIS A 187 4.11 -22.76 52.22
CA HIS A 187 5.09 -23.86 52.09
C HIS A 187 5.55 -24.38 53.46
N ASP A 188 5.97 -23.47 54.35
CA ASP A 188 6.38 -23.78 55.70
C ASP A 188 5.27 -24.45 56.54
N GLU A 189 4.03 -23.94 56.41
CA GLU A 189 2.89 -24.52 57.15
C GLU A 189 2.51 -25.92 56.65
N VAL A 190 2.57 -26.16 55.33
CA VAL A 190 2.31 -27.47 54.75
C VAL A 190 3.37 -28.44 55.19
N GLY A 191 4.65 -28.06 55.17
CA GLY A 191 5.77 -28.87 55.69
C GLY A 191 5.58 -29.25 57.13
N LYS A 192 5.19 -28.31 58.01
CA LYS A 192 4.95 -28.52 59.43
C LYS A 192 3.71 -29.38 59.74
N LYS A 193 2.62 -29.22 58.99
CA LYS A 193 1.33 -29.89 59.30
C LYS A 193 1.17 -31.21 58.59
N ILE A 194 1.75 -31.40 57.42
CA ILE A 194 1.53 -32.55 56.54
C ILE A 194 2.82 -33.38 56.42
N GLY A 195 3.99 -32.82 56.75
CA GLY A 195 5.27 -33.49 56.63
C GLY A 195 5.75 -33.70 55.19
N ILE A 196 5.24 -32.93 54.25
CA ILE A 196 5.60 -33.01 52.86
C ILE A 196 6.11 -31.63 52.40
N ASP A 197 7.30 -31.58 51.83
CA ASP A 197 7.80 -30.37 51.19
C ASP A 197 6.97 -30.04 49.95
N SER A 198 6.29 -28.92 49.98
CA SER A 198 5.52 -28.40 48.86
C SER A 198 6.17 -27.13 48.30
N LYS A 199 6.24 -26.97 46.99
CA LYS A 199 6.75 -25.78 46.35
C LYS A 199 5.78 -25.32 45.26
N LEU A 200 5.41 -24.06 45.30
CA LEU A 200 4.67 -23.46 44.21
C LEU A 200 5.62 -23.33 43.01
N SER A 201 5.41 -24.13 41.99
CA SER A 201 6.12 -23.98 40.73
C SER A 201 5.27 -23.15 39.76
N MET A 202 5.89 -22.15 39.22
CA MET A 202 5.24 -21.34 38.18
C MET A 202 5.29 -22.10 36.84
N PRO A 203 4.29 -21.90 35.97
CA PRO A 203 4.35 -22.44 34.63
C PRO A 203 5.62 -21.94 33.91
N SER A 204 6.21 -22.80 33.12
CA SER A 204 7.36 -22.45 32.27
C SER A 204 7.02 -21.42 31.20
N ASP A 205 5.72 -21.26 30.96
CA ASP A 205 5.14 -20.34 29.98
C ASP A 205 4.02 -19.55 30.65
N MET A 206 4.07 -18.21 30.56
CA MET A 206 3.10 -17.30 31.14
C MET A 206 2.01 -16.89 30.15
N SER A 207 1.89 -17.55 29.00
CA SER A 207 0.93 -17.24 27.95
C SER A 207 -0.52 -17.21 28.46
N ASP A 208 -0.85 -18.05 29.46
CA ASP A 208 -2.18 -18.04 30.07
C ASP A 208 -2.50 -16.77 30.86
N MET A 209 -1.51 -16.09 31.45
CA MET A 209 -1.71 -14.77 32.05
C MET A 209 -2.06 -13.73 31.00
N PHE A 210 -1.45 -13.84 29.82
CA PHE A 210 -1.71 -12.90 28.73
C PHE A 210 -3.06 -13.14 28.03
N ARG A 211 -3.64 -14.33 28.15
CA ARG A 211 -5.03 -14.61 27.78
C ARG A 211 -6.03 -13.82 28.64
N ALA A 212 -5.64 -13.40 29.82
CA ALA A 212 -6.46 -12.56 30.70
C ALA A 212 -6.34 -11.05 30.39
N LEU A 213 -5.36 -10.64 29.56
CA LEU A 213 -5.23 -9.26 29.13
C LEU A 213 -6.36 -8.90 28.18
N ILE A 214 -6.83 -7.68 28.29
CA ILE A 214 -7.91 -7.12 27.50
C ILE A 214 -7.33 -5.96 26.69
N PHE A 215 -7.55 -5.95 25.38
CA PHE A 215 -7.31 -4.75 24.59
C PHE A 215 -8.35 -3.70 24.94
N GLU A 216 -7.90 -2.58 25.43
CA GLU A 216 -8.72 -1.41 25.64
C GLU A 216 -8.63 -0.47 24.46
N THR A 217 -9.75 0.06 24.03
CA THR A 217 -9.87 0.96 22.89
C THR A 217 -10.55 2.26 23.31
N SER A 218 -9.97 3.41 22.99
CA SER A 218 -10.59 4.72 23.14
C SER A 218 -10.76 5.38 21.78
N LYS A 219 -11.75 6.26 21.66
CA LYS A 219 -11.93 7.15 20.53
C LYS A 219 -11.85 8.58 21.05
N ASP A 220 -11.01 9.40 20.42
CA ASP A 220 -10.83 10.82 20.71
C ASP A 220 -10.40 11.17 22.18
N GLY A 221 -9.76 10.21 22.87
CA GLY A 221 -9.26 10.43 24.23
C GLY A 221 -10.30 10.30 25.34
N ASP A 222 -11.53 9.91 25.00
CA ASP A 222 -12.58 9.59 25.96
C ASP A 222 -12.34 8.24 26.67
N PHE A 223 -13.29 7.80 27.49
CA PHE A 223 -13.15 6.58 28.30
C PHE A 223 -12.81 5.35 27.46
N SER A 224 -11.95 4.54 28.02
CA SER A 224 -11.50 3.28 27.42
C SER A 224 -12.59 2.21 27.54
N VAL A 225 -12.79 1.45 26.48
CA VAL A 225 -13.75 0.34 26.40
C VAL A 225 -13.01 -0.91 25.93
N PRO A 226 -13.19 -2.05 26.62
CA PRO A 226 -12.63 -3.33 26.17
C PRO A 226 -13.00 -3.65 24.72
N LEU A 227 -12.05 -4.18 23.95
CA LEU A 227 -12.26 -4.51 22.55
C LEU A 227 -13.39 -5.53 22.34
N ASP A 228 -13.56 -6.47 23.26
CA ASP A 228 -14.64 -7.46 23.23
C ASP A 228 -16.04 -6.90 23.50
N MET A 229 -16.13 -5.63 23.93
CA MET A 229 -17.37 -4.84 24.03
C MET A 229 -17.60 -3.93 22.81
N ARG A 230 -16.68 -3.88 21.85
CA ARG A 230 -16.86 -3.18 20.59
C ARG A 230 -17.65 -4.05 19.60
N GLY A 231 -18.24 -3.43 18.58
CA GLY A 231 -18.89 -4.15 17.49
C GLY A 231 -17.93 -5.08 16.73
N ASP A 232 -18.45 -6.16 16.18
CA ASP A 232 -17.69 -7.22 15.53
C ASP A 232 -16.76 -6.70 14.42
N GLY A 233 -17.18 -5.67 13.67
CA GLY A 233 -16.36 -5.07 12.62
C GLY A 233 -15.08 -4.41 13.15
N ILE A 234 -15.14 -3.77 14.33
CA ILE A 234 -13.94 -3.21 14.96
C ILE A 234 -13.04 -4.33 15.45
N GLN A 235 -13.61 -5.36 16.07
CA GLN A 235 -12.86 -6.53 16.51
C GLN A 235 -12.18 -7.23 15.33
N ALA A 236 -12.90 -7.48 14.24
CA ALA A 236 -12.38 -8.13 13.04
C ALA A 236 -11.19 -7.38 12.42
N ARG A 237 -11.21 -6.05 12.43
CA ARG A 237 -10.12 -5.21 11.90
C ARG A 237 -8.83 -5.23 12.75
N HIS A 238 -8.91 -5.55 14.03
CA HIS A 238 -7.71 -5.69 14.88
C HIS A 238 -6.92 -6.97 14.57
N ILE A 239 -7.60 -8.02 14.11
CA ILE A 239 -6.97 -9.33 13.91
C ILE A 239 -5.80 -9.28 12.92
N PRO A 240 -5.95 -8.77 11.67
CA PRO A 240 -4.84 -8.75 10.71
C PRO A 240 -3.68 -7.88 11.18
N ILE A 241 -3.94 -6.79 11.89
CA ILE A 241 -2.91 -5.89 12.45
C ILE A 241 -2.06 -6.64 13.49
N ILE A 242 -2.72 -7.36 14.40
CA ILE A 242 -2.03 -8.16 15.43
C ILE A 242 -1.25 -9.30 14.78
N LEU A 243 -1.83 -10.00 13.80
CA LEU A 243 -1.17 -11.08 13.08
C LEU A 243 0.04 -10.59 12.29
N LYS A 244 -0.04 -9.40 11.68
CA LYS A 244 1.10 -8.77 10.98
C LYS A 244 2.22 -8.46 11.96
N TYR A 245 1.90 -7.87 13.11
CA TYR A 245 2.89 -7.62 14.16
C TYR A 245 3.58 -8.92 14.62
N ILE A 246 2.81 -9.99 14.85
CA ILE A 246 3.37 -11.31 15.23
C ILE A 246 4.30 -11.82 14.12
N ALA A 247 3.90 -11.73 12.86
CA ALA A 247 4.71 -12.20 11.74
C ALA A 247 6.02 -11.41 11.60
N ASP A 248 6.01 -10.11 11.85
CA ASP A 248 7.21 -9.27 11.82
C ASP A 248 8.17 -9.63 12.97
N ARG A 249 7.65 -9.83 14.18
CA ARG A 249 8.45 -10.26 15.32
C ARG A 249 9.01 -11.68 15.14
N ASP A 250 8.27 -12.59 14.53
CA ASP A 250 8.77 -13.93 14.18
C ASP A 250 10.00 -13.86 13.24
N LYS A 251 10.08 -12.83 12.36
CA LYS A 251 11.27 -12.58 11.53
C LYS A 251 12.47 -12.06 12.34
N GLU A 252 12.22 -11.24 13.37
CA GLU A 252 13.27 -10.67 14.22
C GLU A 252 13.85 -11.69 15.19
N THR A 253 13.13 -12.79 15.51
CA THR A 253 13.58 -13.85 16.39
C THR A 253 14.71 -14.67 15.74
N ARG A 254 15.91 -14.08 15.65
CA ARG A 254 17.09 -14.67 15.02
C ARG A 254 18.01 -15.25 16.09
N ASN A 255 18.05 -16.56 16.22
CA ASN A 255 19.29 -17.19 16.68
C ASN A 255 20.37 -16.98 15.60
N GLN A 256 21.59 -16.59 15.97
CA GLN A 256 22.69 -16.42 15.03
C GLN A 256 22.79 -17.63 14.08
N GLY A 257 22.63 -17.39 12.77
CA GLY A 257 22.65 -18.41 11.73
C GLY A 257 21.31 -19.06 11.38
N ALA A 258 20.20 -18.68 12.02
CA ALA A 258 18.87 -19.15 11.68
C ALA A 258 18.28 -18.40 10.47
N THR A 259 17.55 -19.14 9.62
CA THR A 259 16.81 -18.57 8.47
C THR A 259 15.52 -17.89 8.96
N ASN A 260 15.06 -16.87 8.24
CA ASN A 260 13.79 -16.18 8.53
C ASN A 260 12.62 -17.18 8.54
N ILE A 261 11.68 -16.97 9.46
CA ILE A 261 10.44 -17.75 9.52
C ILE A 261 9.52 -17.24 8.40
N THR A 262 9.03 -18.15 7.57
CA THR A 262 8.00 -17.83 6.58
C THR A 262 6.63 -18.03 7.21
N THR A 263 5.80 -16.99 7.18
CA THR A 263 4.42 -17.03 7.67
C THR A 263 3.45 -17.04 6.49
N ILE A 264 2.41 -17.87 6.59
CA ILE A 264 1.33 -18.01 5.62
C ILE A 264 0.02 -17.81 6.38
N TRP A 265 -0.90 -17.04 5.82
CA TRP A 265 -2.24 -16.88 6.39
C TRP A 265 -3.29 -17.65 5.60
N GLY A 266 -4.09 -18.43 6.32
CA GLY A 266 -5.38 -18.94 5.85
C GLY A 266 -6.50 -18.18 6.53
N TYR A 267 -7.09 -17.22 5.85
CA TYR A 267 -8.06 -16.29 6.43
C TYR A 267 -9.46 -16.54 5.86
N GLU A 268 -10.39 -16.98 6.71
CA GLU A 268 -11.79 -17.16 6.30
C GLU A 268 -12.60 -15.88 6.53
N GLU A 269 -13.27 -15.45 5.48
CA GLU A 269 -14.23 -14.36 5.48
C GLU A 269 -13.78 -13.15 6.33
N PRO A 270 -12.71 -12.44 5.90
CA PRO A 270 -12.20 -11.29 6.63
C PRO A 270 -13.24 -10.17 6.77
N GLU A 271 -14.16 -10.08 5.82
CA GLU A 271 -15.25 -9.11 5.79
C GLU A 271 -16.38 -9.40 6.79
N ASN A 272 -16.40 -10.56 7.42
CA ASN A 272 -17.52 -10.95 8.27
C ASN A 272 -17.71 -10.00 9.44
N GLY A 273 -18.89 -9.37 9.52
CA GLY A 273 -19.21 -8.33 10.50
C GLY A 273 -18.64 -6.94 10.21
N VAL A 274 -17.94 -6.75 9.08
CA VAL A 274 -17.33 -5.48 8.69
C VAL A 274 -18.22 -4.74 7.67
N GLU A 275 -18.35 -3.43 7.83
CA GLU A 275 -19.02 -2.59 6.83
C GLU A 275 -18.30 -2.64 5.49
N LEU A 276 -19.06 -2.62 4.37
CA LEU A 276 -18.49 -2.78 3.03
C LEU A 276 -17.39 -1.76 2.72
N SER A 277 -17.58 -0.49 3.09
CA SER A 277 -16.56 0.56 2.93
C SER A 277 -15.27 0.23 3.68
N LYS A 278 -15.39 -0.32 4.87
CA LYS A 278 -14.26 -0.73 5.72
C LYS A 278 -13.63 -2.04 5.25
N ALA A 279 -14.38 -2.90 4.57
CA ALA A 279 -13.83 -4.06 3.90
C ALA A 279 -12.91 -3.66 2.73
N PHE A 280 -13.22 -2.59 1.99
CA PHE A 280 -12.33 -2.04 0.97
C PHE A 280 -11.02 -1.49 1.56
N GLU A 281 -11.09 -0.72 2.66
CA GLU A 281 -9.87 -0.27 3.38
C GLU A 281 -9.01 -1.46 3.84
N MET A 282 -9.65 -2.49 4.35
CA MET A 282 -8.98 -3.70 4.83
C MET A 282 -8.27 -4.46 3.69
N THR A 283 -8.77 -4.42 2.45
CA THR A 283 -8.07 -5.03 1.31
C THR A 283 -6.77 -4.33 0.95
N ASP A 284 -6.67 -3.01 1.19
CA ASP A 284 -5.43 -2.28 1.00
C ASP A 284 -4.36 -2.72 2.03
N ASP A 285 -4.78 -2.90 3.30
CA ASP A 285 -3.89 -3.46 4.35
C ASP A 285 -3.40 -4.86 3.96
N PHE A 286 -4.31 -5.74 3.49
CA PHE A 286 -3.95 -7.10 3.06
C PHE A 286 -2.98 -7.10 1.86
N ARG A 287 -3.14 -6.14 0.94
CA ARG A 287 -2.21 -6.00 -0.18
C ARG A 287 -0.81 -5.62 0.30
N GLU A 288 -0.69 -4.69 1.24
CA GLU A 288 0.59 -4.33 1.84
C GLU A 288 1.23 -5.53 2.57
N TYR A 289 0.42 -6.29 3.32
CA TYR A 289 0.93 -7.47 4.04
C TYR A 289 1.35 -8.60 3.09
N ALA A 290 0.82 -8.66 1.87
CA ALA A 290 1.17 -9.67 0.87
C ALA A 290 2.62 -9.58 0.40
N ASP A 291 3.29 -8.44 0.56
CA ASP A 291 4.73 -8.32 0.29
C ASP A 291 5.54 -9.29 1.15
N ASP A 292 5.08 -9.54 2.35
CA ASP A 292 5.77 -10.33 3.37
C ASP A 292 5.13 -11.68 3.69
N ILE A 293 3.83 -11.83 3.43
CA ILE A 293 3.02 -12.96 3.89
C ILE A 293 2.26 -13.53 2.70
N GLN A 294 2.36 -14.83 2.47
CA GLN A 294 1.51 -15.49 1.49
C GLN A 294 0.12 -15.70 2.08
N MET A 295 -0.92 -15.32 1.33
CA MET A 295 -2.29 -15.33 1.83
C MET A 295 -3.22 -16.20 1.01
N LEU A 296 -4.05 -16.96 1.72
CA LEU A 296 -5.18 -17.70 1.18
C LEU A 296 -6.43 -17.19 1.88
N ILE A 297 -7.33 -16.57 1.14
CA ILE A 297 -8.50 -15.87 1.67
C ILE A 297 -9.76 -16.49 1.08
N THR A 298 -10.72 -16.92 1.91
CA THR A 298 -12.07 -17.24 1.43
C THR A 298 -12.95 -16.02 1.62
N THR A 299 -13.76 -15.68 0.63
CA THR A 299 -14.61 -14.49 0.70
C THR A 299 -15.86 -14.61 -0.15
N HIS A 300 -16.89 -13.88 0.26
CA HIS A 300 -18.07 -13.55 -0.53
C HIS A 300 -18.11 -12.06 -0.89
N SER A 301 -17.18 -11.25 -0.37
CA SER A 301 -17.20 -9.80 -0.53
C SER A 301 -16.57 -9.35 -1.84
N PRO A 302 -17.26 -8.48 -2.59
CA PRO A 302 -16.70 -7.85 -3.79
C PRO A 302 -15.46 -6.99 -3.48
N ALA A 303 -15.29 -6.52 -2.24
CA ALA A 303 -14.12 -5.78 -1.84
C ALA A 303 -12.83 -6.59 -2.08
N PHE A 304 -12.81 -7.86 -1.70
CA PHE A 304 -11.63 -8.71 -1.81
C PHE A 304 -11.38 -9.24 -3.22
N TYR A 305 -12.41 -9.76 -3.92
CA TYR A 305 -12.18 -10.35 -5.23
C TYR A 305 -12.20 -9.33 -6.38
N GLY A 306 -12.94 -8.23 -6.23
CA GLY A 306 -13.03 -7.19 -7.25
C GLY A 306 -11.69 -6.52 -7.56
N GLN A 307 -10.87 -6.28 -6.57
CA GLN A 307 -9.56 -5.65 -6.74
C GLN A 307 -8.49 -6.60 -7.32
N SER A 308 -8.70 -7.90 -7.24
CA SER A 308 -7.71 -8.90 -7.63
C SER A 308 -7.84 -9.37 -9.08
N VAL A 309 -8.97 -9.14 -9.71
CA VAL A 309 -9.21 -9.54 -11.11
C VAL A 309 -8.41 -8.71 -12.12
N ASP A 310 -8.02 -7.47 -11.74
CA ASP A 310 -7.39 -6.51 -12.66
C ASP A 310 -5.87 -6.36 -12.48
N ASN A 311 -5.24 -7.16 -11.61
CA ASN A 311 -3.79 -7.07 -11.42
C ASN A 311 -3.04 -7.96 -12.41
N ASP A 312 -2.56 -7.39 -13.53
CA ASP A 312 -1.66 -8.02 -14.50
C ASP A 312 -0.31 -8.46 -13.90
N ASN A 313 -0.03 -8.15 -12.62
CA ASN A 313 1.28 -8.37 -11.99
C ASN A 313 1.51 -9.78 -11.42
N ASN A 314 0.68 -10.78 -11.71
CA ASN A 314 0.81 -12.16 -11.18
C ASN A 314 0.95 -12.28 -9.65
N GLU A 315 0.68 -11.23 -8.87
CA GLU A 315 0.82 -11.25 -7.42
C GLU A 315 -0.43 -11.73 -6.70
N SER A 316 -1.60 -11.50 -7.27
CA SER A 316 -2.88 -11.97 -6.74
C SER A 316 -3.60 -12.87 -7.74
N LYS A 317 -4.36 -13.84 -7.21
CA LYS A 317 -5.13 -14.81 -7.99
C LYS A 317 -6.49 -15.03 -7.38
N VAL A 318 -7.53 -15.02 -8.21
CA VAL A 318 -8.89 -15.39 -7.81
C VAL A 318 -9.17 -16.79 -8.31
N LEU A 319 -9.66 -17.63 -7.41
CA LEU A 319 -9.97 -19.05 -7.64
C LEU A 319 -11.47 -19.25 -7.41
N TYR A 320 -12.17 -19.67 -8.43
CA TYR A 320 -13.58 -19.98 -8.31
C TYR A 320 -13.79 -21.43 -7.88
N ILE A 321 -14.51 -21.60 -6.77
CA ILE A 321 -14.74 -22.90 -6.16
C ILE A 321 -16.17 -23.35 -6.45
N THR A 322 -16.28 -24.53 -7.04
CA THR A 322 -17.56 -25.18 -7.33
C THR A 322 -17.60 -26.56 -6.68
N GLN A 323 -18.78 -27.04 -6.43
CA GLN A 323 -19.02 -28.40 -5.97
C GLN A 323 -20.05 -29.09 -6.88
N ASP A 324 -19.70 -30.27 -7.31
CA ASP A 324 -20.56 -31.17 -8.07
C ASP A 324 -20.60 -32.58 -7.45
N GLN A 325 -21.19 -33.56 -8.17
CA GLN A 325 -21.24 -34.96 -7.73
C GLN A 325 -19.84 -35.60 -7.58
N ASN A 326 -18.81 -35.03 -8.20
CA ASN A 326 -17.43 -35.49 -8.14
C ASN A 326 -16.60 -34.78 -7.04
N GLY A 327 -17.21 -33.85 -6.32
CA GLY A 327 -16.62 -33.10 -5.22
C GLY A 327 -16.29 -31.66 -5.56
N THR A 328 -15.60 -31.01 -4.63
CA THR A 328 -15.13 -29.63 -4.76
C THR A 328 -13.98 -29.54 -5.74
N LYS A 329 -14.03 -28.54 -6.62
CA LYS A 329 -13.05 -28.20 -7.63
C LYS A 329 -12.77 -26.71 -7.64
N SER A 330 -11.51 -26.38 -7.94
CA SER A 330 -11.07 -25.01 -8.19
C SER A 330 -10.92 -24.76 -9.69
N SER A 331 -11.21 -23.52 -10.12
CA SER A 331 -10.95 -23.04 -11.47
C SER A 331 -10.36 -21.63 -11.37
N ASP A 332 -9.35 -21.35 -12.18
CA ASP A 332 -8.76 -20.02 -12.36
C ASP A 332 -9.22 -19.34 -13.67
N GLU A 333 -9.96 -20.05 -14.50
CA GLU A 333 -10.65 -19.50 -15.67
C GLU A 333 -11.93 -18.77 -15.22
N ILE A 334 -11.77 -17.52 -14.76
CA ILE A 334 -12.90 -16.74 -14.26
C ILE A 334 -13.33 -15.73 -15.31
N ASN A 335 -14.58 -15.89 -15.77
CA ASN A 335 -15.30 -14.83 -16.44
C ASN A 335 -15.95 -13.93 -15.37
N SER A 336 -15.52 -12.66 -15.29
CA SER A 336 -16.08 -11.67 -14.35
C SER A 336 -17.59 -11.57 -14.44
N GLN A 337 -18.15 -11.78 -15.62
CA GLN A 337 -19.59 -11.77 -15.87
C GLN A 337 -20.31 -12.95 -15.19
N TYR A 338 -19.71 -14.14 -15.18
CA TYR A 338 -20.23 -15.31 -14.50
C TYR A 338 -20.20 -15.16 -12.98
N LEU A 339 -19.11 -14.64 -12.43
CA LEU A 339 -19.00 -14.30 -11.01
C LEU A 339 -20.05 -13.28 -10.59
N ASN A 340 -20.26 -12.25 -11.37
CA ASN A 340 -21.25 -11.20 -11.14
C ASN A 340 -22.68 -11.76 -11.08
N GLN A 341 -23.00 -12.73 -11.92
CA GLN A 341 -24.32 -13.37 -11.95
C GLN A 341 -24.52 -14.35 -10.78
N THR A 342 -23.48 -15.09 -10.41
CA THR A 342 -23.59 -16.19 -9.44
C THR A 342 -23.54 -15.71 -8.00
N MET A 343 -22.83 -14.62 -7.72
CA MET A 343 -22.65 -14.07 -6.36
C MET A 343 -23.77 -13.10 -5.93
N GLY A 344 -24.79 -12.89 -6.74
CA GLY A 344 -26.04 -12.18 -6.40
C GLY A 344 -25.92 -10.69 -6.01
N LEU A 345 -25.00 -10.34 -5.15
CA LEU A 345 -24.73 -8.96 -4.73
C LEU A 345 -24.05 -8.13 -5.83
N MET A 346 -23.38 -8.78 -6.77
CA MET A 346 -22.64 -8.13 -7.85
C MET A 346 -23.52 -7.42 -8.86
N THR A 347 -24.76 -7.80 -9.00
CA THR A 347 -25.72 -7.07 -9.85
C THR A 347 -25.97 -5.64 -9.39
N LEU A 348 -25.75 -5.34 -8.10
CA LEU A 348 -25.93 -4.00 -7.54
C LEU A 348 -24.62 -3.20 -7.48
N VAL A 349 -23.50 -3.84 -7.22
CA VAL A 349 -22.21 -3.18 -6.98
C VAL A 349 -21.29 -3.18 -8.20
N ALA A 350 -21.37 -4.22 -9.04
CA ALA A 350 -20.54 -4.35 -10.25
C ALA A 350 -20.64 -3.14 -11.21
N PRO A 351 -21.81 -2.57 -11.52
CA PRO A 351 -21.89 -1.43 -12.42
C PRO A 351 -21.08 -0.24 -11.93
N TYR A 352 -21.06 0.00 -10.60
CA TYR A 352 -20.30 1.09 -10.00
C TYR A 352 -18.79 0.77 -9.97
N VAL A 353 -18.43 -0.44 -9.57
CA VAL A 353 -17.03 -0.91 -9.56
C VAL A 353 -16.46 -0.95 -10.98
N ASP A 354 -17.23 -1.48 -11.94
CA ASP A 354 -16.82 -1.52 -13.35
C ASP A 354 -16.71 -0.11 -13.97
N GLU A 355 -17.56 0.83 -13.57
CA GLU A 355 -17.44 2.23 -14.01
C GLU A 355 -16.16 2.88 -13.46
N GLN A 356 -15.84 2.68 -12.18
CA GLN A 356 -14.60 3.20 -11.60
C GLN A 356 -13.37 2.54 -12.23
N LYS A 357 -13.41 1.22 -12.45
CA LYS A 357 -12.34 0.48 -13.12
C LYS A 357 -12.13 0.96 -14.57
N ARG A 358 -13.21 1.12 -15.34
CA ARG A 358 -13.11 1.66 -16.71
C ARG A 358 -12.47 3.03 -16.71
N LYS A 359 -12.86 3.91 -15.80
CA LYS A 359 -12.22 5.23 -15.65
C LYS A 359 -10.72 5.12 -15.36
N LEU A 360 -10.31 4.20 -14.50
CA LEU A 360 -8.89 3.96 -14.18
C LEU A 360 -8.12 3.34 -15.35
N VAL A 361 -8.70 2.33 -16.01
CA VAL A 361 -8.12 1.72 -17.22
C VAL A 361 -8.04 2.71 -18.36
N ASP A 362 -9.09 3.53 -18.58
CA ASP A 362 -9.11 4.57 -19.60
C ASP A 362 -8.04 5.64 -19.32
N ILE A 363 -7.88 6.06 -18.06
CA ILE A 363 -6.82 6.98 -17.63
C ILE A 363 -5.44 6.36 -17.88
N ARG A 364 -5.24 5.12 -17.48
CA ARG A 364 -3.98 4.39 -17.69
C ARG A 364 -3.66 4.23 -19.18
N ASN A 365 -4.60 3.72 -19.96
CA ASN A 365 -4.42 3.51 -21.40
C ASN A 365 -4.22 4.82 -22.17
N LYS A 366 -4.93 5.87 -21.78
CA LYS A 366 -4.81 7.21 -22.40
C LYS A 366 -3.42 7.82 -22.20
N TYR A 367 -2.75 7.50 -21.10
CA TYR A 367 -1.49 8.14 -20.71
C TYR A 367 -0.28 7.18 -20.68
N ALA A 368 -0.47 5.89 -21.04
CA ALA A 368 0.54 4.85 -20.84
C ALA A 368 1.85 5.08 -21.62
N GLU A 369 1.77 5.57 -22.85
CA GLU A 369 2.95 5.66 -23.72
C GLU A 369 3.79 6.90 -23.46
N ASP A 370 3.16 8.04 -23.12
CA ASP A 370 3.85 9.34 -23.06
C ASP A 370 4.05 9.83 -21.62
N VAL A 371 3.00 9.75 -20.78
CA VAL A 371 2.99 10.35 -19.44
C VAL A 371 3.67 9.45 -18.42
N LEU A 372 3.47 8.12 -18.52
CA LEU A 372 3.80 7.15 -17.47
C LEU A 372 5.20 6.54 -17.55
N VAL A 373 6.13 7.16 -18.29
CA VAL A 373 7.54 6.71 -18.30
C VAL A 373 8.17 6.95 -16.93
N ASP A 374 8.59 5.88 -16.23
CA ASP A 374 9.07 5.93 -14.83
C ASP A 374 10.46 6.55 -14.68
N ILE A 375 10.54 7.86 -14.94
CA ILE A 375 11.70 8.71 -14.65
C ILE A 375 11.24 9.97 -13.90
N PRO A 376 12.05 10.58 -13.04
CA PRO A 376 11.72 11.83 -12.35
C PRO A 376 11.17 12.89 -13.32
N THR A 377 9.94 13.34 -13.10
CA THR A 377 9.21 14.20 -14.07
C THR A 377 8.63 15.43 -13.39
N VAL A 378 8.84 16.60 -14.03
CA VAL A 378 8.10 17.83 -13.74
C VAL A 378 7.00 17.98 -14.79
N PHE A 379 5.75 17.98 -14.36
CA PHE A 379 4.59 18.27 -15.20
C PHE A 379 4.32 19.76 -15.19
N VAL A 380 4.13 20.34 -16.37
CA VAL A 380 3.79 21.75 -16.56
C VAL A 380 2.59 21.91 -17.49
N GLU A 381 1.89 23.05 -17.41
CA GLU A 381 0.61 23.24 -18.08
C GLU A 381 0.73 23.30 -19.60
N GLY A 382 1.77 24.01 -20.10
CA GLY A 382 1.92 24.30 -21.51
C GLY A 382 3.35 24.13 -22.05
N LYS A 383 3.46 24.27 -23.37
CA LYS A 383 4.75 24.24 -24.08
C LYS A 383 5.66 25.41 -23.70
N THR A 384 5.05 26.56 -23.45
CA THR A 384 5.75 27.80 -23.01
C THR A 384 6.44 27.55 -21.69
N ASP A 385 5.73 26.97 -20.69
CA ASP A 385 6.26 26.67 -19.37
C ASP A 385 7.41 25.68 -19.47
N LYS A 386 7.23 24.62 -20.27
CA LYS A 386 8.28 23.63 -20.52
C LYS A 386 9.55 24.29 -21.04
N ALA A 387 9.40 25.13 -22.05
CA ALA A 387 10.55 25.81 -22.67
C ALA A 387 11.27 26.75 -21.68
N TYR A 388 10.53 27.50 -20.87
CA TYR A 388 11.12 28.35 -19.83
C TYR A 388 11.83 27.52 -18.77
N ILE A 389 11.22 26.46 -18.26
CA ILE A 389 11.82 25.62 -17.22
C ILE A 389 13.07 24.92 -17.74
N GLU A 390 13.04 24.35 -18.95
CA GLU A 390 14.23 23.69 -19.55
C GLU A 390 15.38 24.70 -19.77
N ALA A 391 15.07 25.90 -20.27
CA ALA A 391 16.07 26.97 -20.42
C ALA A 391 16.60 27.46 -19.06
N ALA A 392 15.76 27.61 -18.06
CA ALA A 392 16.17 28.05 -16.74
C ALA A 392 17.01 26.97 -16.02
N ILE A 393 16.69 25.68 -16.20
CA ILE A 393 17.50 24.56 -15.68
C ILE A 393 18.94 24.67 -16.19
N HIS A 394 19.11 24.93 -17.47
CA HIS A 394 20.44 25.08 -18.07
C HIS A 394 21.30 26.14 -17.38
N PHE A 395 20.72 27.27 -16.96
CA PHE A 395 21.47 28.37 -16.33
C PHE A 395 21.61 28.25 -14.81
N PHE A 396 20.67 27.61 -14.13
CA PHE A 396 20.55 27.69 -12.67
C PHE A 396 20.74 26.35 -11.94
N SER A 397 20.87 25.22 -12.66
CA SER A 397 21.15 23.92 -12.04
C SER A 397 21.94 22.99 -12.96
N GLU A 398 23.25 22.97 -12.80
CA GLU A 398 24.14 22.04 -13.52
C GLU A 398 23.73 20.57 -13.32
N LYS A 399 23.22 20.24 -12.12
CA LYS A 399 22.81 18.89 -11.75
C LYS A 399 21.56 18.44 -12.50
N LEU A 400 20.51 19.27 -12.54
CA LEU A 400 19.31 18.99 -13.30
C LEU A 400 19.56 19.02 -14.81
N ASP A 401 20.38 19.94 -15.30
CA ASP A 401 20.76 20.03 -16.71
C ASP A 401 21.48 18.74 -17.16
N GLY A 402 22.40 18.22 -16.34
CA GLY A 402 23.07 16.96 -16.59
C GLY A 402 22.10 15.78 -16.64
N LEU A 403 21.13 15.72 -15.74
CA LEU A 403 20.10 14.67 -15.70
C LEU A 403 19.13 14.80 -16.89
N LEU A 404 18.76 16.00 -17.29
CA LEU A 404 17.88 16.28 -18.43
C LEU A 404 18.56 15.81 -19.73
N LYS A 405 19.81 16.20 -19.97
CA LYS A 405 20.61 15.78 -21.12
C LYS A 405 20.85 14.28 -21.18
N ALA A 406 20.95 13.63 -20.02
CA ALA A 406 21.10 12.17 -19.92
C ALA A 406 19.79 11.39 -20.06
N GLY A 407 18.64 12.06 -20.20
CA GLY A 407 17.31 11.41 -20.25
C GLY A 407 16.88 10.77 -18.94
N LYS A 408 17.50 11.16 -17.80
CA LYS A 408 17.18 10.65 -16.46
C LYS A 408 16.27 11.57 -15.65
N PHE A 409 15.85 12.64 -16.21
CA PHE A 409 14.91 13.62 -15.70
C PHE A 409 14.22 14.27 -16.90
N ARG A 410 12.97 14.69 -16.76
CA ARG A 410 12.26 15.39 -17.83
C ARG A 410 11.31 16.47 -17.30
N VAL A 411 11.06 17.47 -18.16
CA VAL A 411 9.95 18.40 -18.04
C VAL A 411 8.92 18.01 -19.11
N PHE A 412 7.69 17.76 -18.70
CA PHE A 412 6.68 17.17 -19.58
C PHE A 412 5.38 17.98 -19.62
N THR A 413 4.87 18.15 -20.81
CA THR A 413 3.50 18.56 -21.11
C THR A 413 3.03 17.80 -22.36
N LYS A 414 1.74 17.51 -22.47
CA LYS A 414 1.18 16.81 -23.64
C LYS A 414 0.64 17.79 -24.66
N GLU A 415 1.13 17.68 -25.89
CA GLU A 415 0.69 18.57 -26.98
C GLU A 415 -0.81 18.43 -27.27
N GLY A 416 -1.50 19.56 -27.37
CA GLY A 416 -2.94 19.60 -27.64
C GLY A 416 -3.85 19.28 -26.45
N GLU A 417 -3.27 18.92 -25.29
CA GLU A 417 -3.99 18.62 -24.06
C GLU A 417 -3.46 19.48 -22.88
N GLY A 418 -3.25 20.79 -23.07
CA GLY A 418 -2.81 21.70 -22.02
C GLY A 418 -3.93 22.09 -21.05
N GLY A 419 -3.52 22.75 -19.94
CA GLY A 419 -4.40 23.33 -18.94
C GLY A 419 -4.31 22.68 -17.56
N CYS A 420 -4.60 23.48 -16.52
CA CYS A 420 -4.45 23.09 -15.10
C CYS A 420 -5.15 21.79 -14.73
N GLY A 421 -6.31 21.48 -15.32
CA GLY A 421 -7.04 20.23 -15.08
C GLY A 421 -6.26 19.00 -15.54
N LYS A 422 -5.44 19.12 -16.59
CA LYS A 422 -4.60 18.03 -17.10
C LYS A 422 -3.41 17.73 -16.21
N LEU A 423 -2.84 18.73 -15.55
CA LEU A 423 -1.80 18.50 -14.54
C LEU A 423 -2.30 17.60 -13.42
N THR A 424 -3.53 17.81 -12.98
CA THR A 424 -4.20 16.95 -12.00
C THR A 424 -4.29 15.52 -12.51
N ASP A 425 -4.79 15.31 -13.73
CA ASP A 425 -4.92 13.99 -14.36
C ASP A 425 -3.56 13.28 -14.47
N PHE A 426 -2.50 14.00 -14.87
CA PHE A 426 -1.16 13.43 -15.02
C PHE A 426 -0.58 12.93 -13.70
N VAL A 427 -0.70 13.70 -12.62
CA VAL A 427 -0.22 13.29 -11.29
C VAL A 427 -1.02 12.12 -10.75
N LEU A 428 -2.34 12.12 -10.90
CA LEU A 428 -3.19 11.00 -10.49
C LEU A 428 -2.87 9.73 -11.28
N ALA A 429 -2.70 9.84 -12.61
CA ALA A 429 -2.28 8.73 -13.46
C ALA A 429 -0.90 8.19 -13.04
N TRP A 430 0.03 9.09 -12.70
CA TRP A 430 1.38 8.75 -12.24
C TRP A 430 1.36 7.93 -10.94
N ILE A 431 0.56 8.36 -9.97
CA ILE A 431 0.40 7.66 -8.69
C ILE A 431 -0.25 6.29 -8.89
N LEU A 432 -1.31 6.22 -9.70
CA LEU A 432 -2.06 4.98 -9.97
C LEU A 432 -1.28 3.96 -10.80
N SER A 433 -0.32 4.41 -11.63
CA SER A 433 0.54 3.50 -12.40
C SER A 433 1.55 2.74 -11.53
N GLY A 434 1.74 3.16 -10.27
CA GLY A 434 2.73 2.56 -9.38
C GLY A 434 4.17 2.95 -9.71
N ASN A 435 4.38 4.08 -10.40
CA ASN A 435 5.71 4.61 -10.70
C ASN A 435 6.52 4.80 -9.42
N LYS A 436 7.78 4.35 -9.44
CA LYS A 436 8.70 4.49 -8.31
C LYS A 436 9.34 5.86 -8.23
N SER A 437 9.53 6.50 -9.36
CA SER A 437 10.07 7.85 -9.46
C SER A 437 9.06 8.87 -8.97
N LYS A 438 9.56 9.96 -8.36
CA LYS A 438 8.73 11.10 -7.96
C LYS A 438 8.30 11.91 -9.17
N ALA A 439 7.13 12.52 -9.10
CA ALA A 439 6.69 13.55 -10.03
C ALA A 439 6.37 14.85 -9.28
N MET A 440 6.46 15.98 -9.95
CA MET A 440 6.03 17.29 -9.45
C MET A 440 5.17 17.97 -10.50
N ALA A 441 3.97 18.41 -10.12
CA ALA A 441 3.19 19.33 -10.93
C ALA A 441 3.45 20.77 -10.51
N LEU A 442 3.73 21.65 -11.48
CA LEU A 442 3.88 23.08 -11.27
C LEU A 442 2.65 23.80 -11.81
N PHE A 443 1.97 24.48 -10.92
CA PHE A 443 0.77 25.27 -11.22
C PHE A 443 1.08 26.76 -11.22
N ASP A 444 0.43 27.51 -12.08
CA ASP A 444 0.34 28.94 -11.97
C ASP A 444 -0.38 29.35 -10.68
N LYS A 445 -0.11 30.54 -10.17
CA LYS A 445 -0.79 31.06 -8.99
C LYS A 445 -1.88 32.07 -9.40
N ASP A 446 -2.64 31.68 -10.37
CA ASP A 446 -3.88 32.30 -10.79
C ASP A 446 -5.11 31.58 -10.19
N LYS A 447 -6.31 31.97 -10.54
CA LYS A 447 -7.53 31.35 -10.04
C LYS A 447 -7.65 29.88 -10.46
N ALA A 448 -7.38 29.57 -11.72
CA ALA A 448 -7.53 28.24 -12.29
C ALA A 448 -6.49 27.26 -11.72
N GLY A 449 -5.23 27.69 -11.61
CA GLY A 449 -4.16 26.91 -11.01
C GLY A 449 -4.37 26.66 -9.53
N CYS A 450 -4.92 27.63 -8.79
CA CYS A 450 -5.27 27.46 -7.38
C CYS A 450 -6.39 26.41 -7.19
N GLU A 451 -7.45 26.49 -7.99
CA GLU A 451 -8.56 25.54 -7.95
C GLU A 451 -8.08 24.11 -8.33
N ALA A 452 -7.30 23.97 -9.38
CA ALA A 452 -6.78 22.67 -9.84
C ALA A 452 -5.84 22.04 -8.81
N LYS A 453 -4.92 22.82 -8.23
CA LYS A 453 -4.02 22.32 -7.18
C LYS A 453 -4.77 21.89 -5.92
N ASN A 454 -5.77 22.67 -5.47
CA ASN A 454 -6.59 22.29 -4.32
C ASN A 454 -7.36 20.99 -4.61
N ASN A 455 -7.99 20.88 -5.78
CA ASN A 455 -8.69 19.68 -6.20
C ASN A 455 -7.76 18.44 -6.22
N LEU A 456 -6.50 18.60 -6.63
CA LEU A 456 -5.51 17.53 -6.58
C LEU A 456 -5.15 17.15 -5.14
N CYS A 457 -4.86 18.15 -4.31
CA CYS A 457 -4.46 17.91 -2.90
C CYS A 457 -5.58 17.29 -2.05
N ASP A 458 -6.85 17.61 -2.36
CA ASP A 458 -8.03 17.06 -1.69
C ASP A 458 -8.48 15.71 -2.28
N ASN A 459 -7.85 15.25 -3.36
CA ASN A 459 -8.21 14.00 -4.02
C ASN A 459 -7.79 12.79 -3.18
N GLU A 460 -8.70 11.84 -2.98
CA GLU A 460 -8.45 10.63 -2.20
C GLU A 460 -7.26 9.80 -2.71
N ILE A 461 -7.08 9.72 -4.02
CA ILE A 461 -5.95 9.00 -4.65
C ILE A 461 -4.64 9.67 -4.26
N TYR A 462 -4.58 11.00 -4.35
CA TYR A 462 -3.38 11.76 -3.97
C TYR A 462 -3.05 11.60 -2.49
N ILE A 463 -4.06 11.62 -1.62
CA ILE A 463 -3.89 11.49 -0.17
C ILE A 463 -3.47 10.06 0.23
N LYS A 464 -4.16 9.03 -0.31
CA LYS A 464 -4.04 7.65 0.16
C LYS A 464 -2.99 6.83 -0.59
N HIS A 465 -2.72 7.14 -1.87
CA HIS A 465 -1.89 6.29 -2.74
C HIS A 465 -0.57 6.93 -3.19
N ASN A 466 -0.26 8.15 -2.78
CA ASN A 466 0.97 8.87 -3.15
C ASN A 466 2.21 8.33 -2.40
N LYS A 467 2.51 7.05 -2.57
CA LYS A 467 3.61 6.36 -1.87
C LYS A 467 5.01 6.82 -2.33
N ASN A 468 5.14 7.28 -3.57
CA ASN A 468 6.40 7.77 -4.12
C ASN A 468 6.73 9.22 -3.71
N GLY A 469 5.82 9.91 -2.99
CA GLY A 469 6.01 11.28 -2.51
C GLY A 469 5.99 12.33 -3.62
N SER A 470 5.19 12.12 -4.68
CA SER A 470 4.95 13.12 -5.72
C SER A 470 4.31 14.39 -5.15
N ALA A 471 4.57 15.56 -5.74
CA ALA A 471 4.18 16.85 -5.17
C ALA A 471 3.39 17.72 -6.14
N ALA A 472 2.52 18.56 -5.59
CA ALA A 472 1.84 19.66 -6.29
C ALA A 472 2.36 20.99 -5.73
N GLN A 473 2.99 21.80 -6.55
CA GLN A 473 3.60 23.07 -6.14
C GLN A 473 3.15 24.21 -7.06
N TYR A 474 3.24 25.43 -6.58
CA TYR A 474 3.18 26.61 -7.43
C TYR A 474 4.59 26.95 -7.91
N PHE A 475 4.71 27.61 -9.04
CA PHE A 475 5.94 28.34 -9.36
C PHE A 475 6.34 29.22 -8.18
N LYS A 476 7.62 29.28 -7.84
CA LYS A 476 8.09 30.16 -6.76
C LYS A 476 8.10 31.60 -7.23
N PRO A 477 7.57 32.54 -6.43
CA PRO A 477 7.60 33.95 -6.81
C PRO A 477 9.05 34.45 -6.97
N SER A 478 9.29 35.26 -8.00
CA SER A 478 10.55 35.98 -8.17
C SER A 478 10.78 36.98 -7.04
N ALA A 479 12.04 37.43 -6.88
CA ALA A 479 12.35 38.50 -5.93
C ALA A 479 11.50 39.77 -6.16
N THR A 480 11.14 40.02 -7.42
CA THR A 480 10.28 41.13 -7.86
C THR A 480 8.85 40.96 -7.33
N ILE A 481 8.26 39.77 -7.48
CA ILE A 481 6.91 39.46 -6.97
C ILE A 481 6.90 39.50 -5.44
N LEU A 482 7.96 38.99 -4.79
CA LEU A 482 8.09 39.04 -3.34
C LEU A 482 8.13 40.46 -2.78
N LYS A 483 8.72 41.43 -3.51
CA LYS A 483 8.67 42.84 -3.11
C LYS A 483 7.24 43.35 -3.05
N LEU A 484 6.38 42.96 -4.02
CA LEU A 484 4.97 43.33 -4.02
C LEU A 484 4.22 42.70 -2.85
N TYR A 485 4.47 41.42 -2.56
CA TYR A 485 3.85 40.73 -1.43
C TYR A 485 4.24 41.32 -0.07
N ASN A 486 5.49 41.74 0.08
CA ASN A 486 5.95 42.43 1.28
C ASN A 486 5.24 43.78 1.51
N LYS A 487 4.71 44.38 0.45
CA LYS A 487 3.86 45.58 0.48
C LYS A 487 2.37 45.21 0.55
N GLU A 488 2.02 43.94 0.75
CA GLU A 488 0.65 43.40 0.79
C GLU A 488 -0.15 43.56 -0.52
N ILE A 489 0.58 43.70 -1.62
CA ILE A 489 0.01 43.74 -2.97
C ILE A 489 0.12 42.34 -3.55
N SER A 490 -0.99 41.69 -3.77
CA SER A 490 -1.03 40.31 -4.29
C SER A 490 -1.47 40.30 -5.73
N ILE A 491 -0.54 40.00 -6.64
CA ILE A 491 -0.86 39.75 -8.04
C ILE A 491 -1.03 38.25 -8.29
N PRO A 492 -2.09 37.81 -8.95
CA PRO A 492 -2.12 36.48 -9.55
C PRO A 492 -1.03 36.44 -10.62
N TYR A 493 -0.19 35.40 -10.59
CA TYR A 493 0.91 35.29 -11.53
C TYR A 493 0.92 33.94 -12.24
N GLU A 494 1.19 34.04 -13.53
CA GLU A 494 1.52 32.95 -14.43
C GLU A 494 3.03 32.86 -14.62
N VAL A 495 3.50 31.85 -15.34
CA VAL A 495 4.92 31.62 -15.57
C VAL A 495 5.67 32.83 -16.17
N GLU A 496 5.02 33.62 -17.07
CA GLU A 496 5.63 34.80 -17.67
C GLU A 496 5.94 35.91 -16.66
N HIS A 497 5.21 35.99 -15.55
CA HIS A 497 5.47 36.99 -14.52
C HIS A 497 6.80 36.72 -13.77
N LEU A 498 7.41 35.56 -13.98
CA LEU A 498 8.75 35.27 -13.46
C LEU A 498 9.88 35.88 -14.32
N LEU A 499 9.58 36.36 -15.50
CA LEU A 499 10.55 37.05 -16.34
C LEU A 499 11.05 38.34 -15.67
N SER A 500 12.28 38.73 -15.93
CA SER A 500 12.88 39.95 -15.35
C SER A 500 12.18 41.23 -15.82
N VAL A 501 12.26 42.28 -15.00
CA VAL A 501 11.71 43.62 -15.35
C VAL A 501 12.25 44.12 -16.69
N LYS A 502 13.51 43.82 -17.01
CA LYS A 502 14.13 44.16 -18.29
C LYS A 502 13.41 43.44 -19.44
N CYS A 503 13.14 42.16 -19.31
CA CYS A 503 12.37 41.41 -20.30
C CYS A 503 10.96 42.05 -20.50
N TRP A 504 10.31 42.39 -19.40
CA TRP A 504 8.99 43.04 -19.45
C TRP A 504 9.02 44.39 -20.22
N LYS A 505 10.04 45.22 -20.04
CA LYS A 505 10.21 46.45 -20.82
C LYS A 505 10.33 46.15 -22.32
N ASP A 506 11.18 45.19 -22.69
CA ASP A 506 11.41 44.81 -24.08
C ASP A 506 10.15 44.26 -24.75
N ILE A 507 9.32 43.45 -24.06
CA ILE A 507 8.11 42.87 -24.62
C ILE A 507 6.94 43.87 -24.68
N ILE A 508 6.92 44.85 -23.77
CA ILE A 508 5.95 45.98 -23.83
C ILE A 508 6.24 46.87 -25.05
N GLU A 509 7.52 47.21 -25.30
CA GLU A 509 7.93 47.96 -26.49
C GLU A 509 7.52 47.28 -27.81
N LYS A 510 7.47 45.91 -27.77
CA LYS A 510 7.03 45.10 -28.92
C LYS A 510 5.51 44.92 -29.03
N ASN A 511 4.73 45.48 -28.11
CA ASN A 511 3.27 45.32 -28.02
C ASN A 511 2.82 43.84 -27.86
N TRP A 512 3.59 43.06 -27.14
CA TRP A 512 3.27 41.64 -26.87
C TRP A 512 2.60 41.42 -25.51
N THR A 513 2.34 42.46 -24.77
CA THR A 513 1.61 42.44 -23.50
C THR A 513 0.20 42.97 -23.67
N GLN A 514 -0.59 42.86 -22.61
CA GLN A 514 -1.93 43.43 -22.53
C GLN A 514 -2.04 44.27 -21.26
N GLU A 515 -2.52 45.52 -21.40
CA GLU A 515 -2.82 46.32 -20.21
C GLU A 515 -3.94 45.68 -19.41
N ARG A 516 -3.79 45.66 -18.09
CA ARG A 516 -4.81 45.09 -17.19
C ARG A 516 -6.03 46.01 -17.10
N GLU A 517 -7.20 45.39 -17.08
CA GLU A 517 -8.46 46.10 -16.90
C GLU A 517 -8.60 46.66 -15.48
N TYR A 518 -9.44 47.69 -15.36
CA TYR A 518 -9.73 48.35 -14.06
C TYR A 518 -10.16 47.35 -12.97
N GLN A 519 -10.95 46.35 -13.31
CA GLN A 519 -11.41 45.33 -12.34
C GLN A 519 -10.26 44.50 -11.81
N GLU A 520 -9.31 44.10 -12.65
CA GLU A 520 -8.11 43.32 -12.24
C GLU A 520 -7.20 44.18 -11.35
N LEU A 521 -6.96 45.43 -11.75
CA LEU A 521 -6.16 46.37 -10.95
C LEU A 521 -6.77 46.63 -9.58
N ASN A 522 -8.10 46.68 -9.50
CA ASN A 522 -8.82 46.86 -8.25
C ASN A 522 -8.68 45.63 -7.32
N GLN A 523 -8.68 44.43 -7.91
CA GLN A 523 -8.38 43.17 -7.16
C GLN A 523 -6.94 43.15 -6.66
N ILE A 524 -5.97 43.55 -7.48
CA ILE A 524 -4.55 43.67 -7.12
C ILE A 524 -4.36 44.69 -5.99
N ALA A 525 -5.01 45.84 -6.06
CA ALA A 525 -4.97 46.82 -5.00
C ALA A 525 -5.59 46.34 -3.66
N GLY A 526 -6.51 45.38 -3.73
CA GLY A 526 -7.05 44.68 -2.55
C GLY A 526 -7.52 45.65 -1.45
N LYS A 527 -6.94 45.56 -0.24
CA LYS A 527 -7.27 46.41 0.91
C LYS A 527 -6.91 47.89 0.74
N PHE A 528 -6.07 48.24 -0.24
CA PHE A 528 -5.72 49.61 -0.55
C PHE A 528 -6.76 50.30 -1.45
N ALA A 529 -7.62 49.54 -2.14
CA ALA A 529 -8.69 50.07 -2.97
C ALA A 529 -9.65 50.94 -2.14
N LYS A 530 -9.85 52.20 -2.54
CA LYS A 530 -10.75 53.14 -1.90
C LYS A 530 -11.76 53.63 -2.91
N ALA A 531 -13.02 53.76 -2.52
CA ALA A 531 -14.12 54.15 -3.41
C ALA A 531 -14.00 55.58 -3.99
N ASP A 532 -13.22 56.44 -3.34
CA ASP A 532 -13.05 57.86 -3.64
C ASP A 532 -11.72 58.21 -4.31
N ARG A 533 -10.89 57.19 -4.64
CA ARG A 533 -9.58 57.40 -5.28
C ARG A 533 -9.38 56.51 -6.50
N SER A 534 -8.61 57.02 -7.45
CA SER A 534 -8.17 56.20 -8.61
C SER A 534 -7.31 55.03 -8.16
N VAL A 535 -7.60 53.83 -8.68
CA VAL A 535 -6.81 52.64 -8.41
C VAL A 535 -5.34 52.85 -8.81
N LEU A 536 -5.08 53.57 -9.89
CA LEU A 536 -3.73 53.89 -10.33
C LEU A 536 -2.98 54.78 -9.34
N ASP A 537 -3.65 55.77 -8.75
CA ASP A 537 -3.03 56.63 -7.73
C ASP A 537 -2.67 55.80 -6.48
N VAL A 538 -3.58 54.92 -6.07
CA VAL A 538 -3.36 54.04 -4.92
C VAL A 538 -2.21 53.08 -5.14
N LEU A 539 -2.12 52.44 -6.31
CA LEU A 539 -1.02 51.56 -6.66
C LEU A 539 0.31 52.31 -6.78
N SER A 540 0.30 53.53 -7.36
CA SER A 540 1.51 54.38 -7.48
C SER A 540 2.04 54.83 -6.12
N GLU A 541 1.20 55.09 -5.14
CA GLU A 541 1.62 55.37 -3.77
C GLU A 541 2.15 54.15 -3.01
N ALA A 542 1.57 52.99 -3.29
CA ALA A 542 1.97 51.75 -2.63
C ALA A 542 3.26 51.13 -3.20
N ILE A 543 3.57 51.42 -4.47
CA ILE A 543 4.70 50.82 -5.18
C ILE A 543 5.69 51.93 -5.56
N ASP A 544 6.78 52.08 -4.78
CA ASP A 544 7.86 53.08 -5.02
C ASP A 544 8.68 52.78 -6.28
N ASP A 545 8.68 51.53 -6.74
CA ASP A 545 9.43 51.09 -7.92
C ASP A 545 8.57 51.28 -9.17
N ASN A 546 8.79 52.41 -9.84
CA ASN A 546 8.01 52.79 -11.04
C ASN A 546 8.20 51.79 -12.20
N ASP A 547 9.39 51.19 -12.34
CA ASP A 547 9.63 50.18 -13.37
C ASP A 547 8.75 48.94 -13.12
N LEU A 548 8.63 48.53 -11.86
CA LEU A 548 7.79 47.42 -11.45
C LEU A 548 6.30 47.73 -11.65
N LEU A 549 5.87 48.93 -11.31
CA LEU A 549 4.50 49.40 -11.54
C LEU A 549 4.14 49.38 -13.03
N GLN A 550 4.95 50.02 -13.88
CA GLN A 550 4.70 50.15 -15.30
C GLN A 550 4.84 48.85 -16.10
N THR A 551 5.49 47.86 -15.55
CA THR A 551 5.66 46.53 -16.18
C THR A 551 4.65 45.50 -15.63
N ILE A 552 5.01 44.73 -14.65
CA ILE A 552 4.29 43.53 -14.16
C ILE A 552 2.93 43.88 -13.53
N VAL A 553 2.78 45.06 -12.94
CA VAL A 553 1.53 45.43 -12.25
C VAL A 553 0.47 45.93 -13.23
N LEU A 554 0.82 46.81 -14.14
CA LEU A 554 -0.13 47.38 -15.10
C LEU A 554 -0.34 46.51 -16.33
N ASN A 555 0.54 45.56 -16.60
CA ASN A 555 0.47 44.68 -17.76
C ASN A 555 0.37 43.22 -17.39
N GLY A 556 -0.31 42.44 -18.22
CA GLY A 556 -0.35 40.99 -18.23
C GLY A 556 0.31 40.43 -19.50
N PRO A 557 0.57 39.10 -19.56
CA PRO A 557 1.32 38.47 -20.66
C PRO A 557 0.55 38.39 -22.00
N GLY A 558 -0.72 38.78 -22.05
CA GLY A 558 -1.55 38.73 -23.25
C GLY A 558 -2.09 37.31 -23.57
N ASP A 559 -2.56 37.15 -24.81
CA ASP A 559 -3.11 35.89 -25.30
C ASP A 559 -2.05 34.84 -25.63
N ASP A 560 -2.46 33.61 -25.94
CA ASP A 560 -1.56 32.46 -26.21
C ASP A 560 -0.59 32.74 -27.38
N ASP A 561 -0.99 33.52 -28.37
CA ASP A 561 -0.15 33.89 -29.51
C ASP A 561 0.99 34.80 -29.05
N LYS A 562 0.68 35.76 -28.16
CA LYS A 562 1.64 36.67 -27.57
C LYS A 562 2.57 35.93 -26.61
N LYS A 563 2.04 35.05 -25.75
CA LYS A 563 2.84 34.19 -24.88
C LYS A 563 3.85 33.33 -25.66
N THR A 564 3.44 32.77 -26.80
CA THR A 564 4.32 32.02 -27.69
C THR A 564 5.43 32.90 -28.30
N LYS A 565 5.13 34.14 -28.67
CA LYS A 565 6.14 35.08 -29.17
C LYS A 565 7.14 35.49 -28.09
N ILE A 566 6.65 35.75 -26.87
CA ILE A 566 7.49 36.09 -25.73
C ILE A 566 8.43 34.91 -25.42
N GLN A 567 7.88 33.69 -25.36
CA GLN A 567 8.68 32.48 -25.09
C GLN A 567 9.82 32.30 -26.08
N LYS A 568 9.53 32.37 -27.39
CA LYS A 568 10.55 32.27 -28.43
C LYS A 568 11.60 33.37 -28.31
N TYR A 569 11.18 34.62 -28.13
CA TYR A 569 12.09 35.73 -27.94
C TYR A 569 13.05 35.53 -26.78
N VAL A 570 12.57 35.04 -25.64
CA VAL A 570 13.39 34.75 -24.45
C VAL A 570 14.33 33.58 -24.71
N THR A 571 13.84 32.47 -25.25
CA THR A 571 14.64 31.25 -25.40
C THR A 571 15.58 31.24 -26.59
N GLU A 572 15.38 32.12 -27.58
CA GLU A 572 16.24 32.31 -28.75
C GLU A 572 17.23 33.49 -28.58
N SER A 573 17.18 34.23 -27.47
CA SER A 573 18.13 35.30 -27.14
C SER A 573 19.53 34.77 -26.87
N GLU A 574 20.57 35.64 -27.05
CA GLU A 574 21.93 35.27 -26.69
C GLU A 574 22.05 34.93 -25.19
N GLU A 575 22.90 33.96 -24.85
CA GLU A 575 22.99 33.39 -23.49
C GLU A 575 23.06 34.41 -22.34
N PRO A 576 23.87 35.51 -22.41
CA PRO A 576 23.91 36.49 -21.31
C PRO A 576 22.57 37.17 -21.09
N LEU A 577 21.87 37.50 -22.18
CA LEU A 577 20.55 38.14 -22.14
C LEU A 577 19.44 37.16 -21.72
N GLN A 578 19.49 35.95 -22.22
CA GLN A 578 18.57 34.87 -21.86
C GLN A 578 18.62 34.58 -20.36
N LYS A 579 19.82 34.46 -19.79
CA LYS A 579 20.03 34.26 -18.37
C LYS A 579 19.47 35.41 -17.53
N ASP A 580 19.65 36.66 -17.97
CA ASP A 580 19.09 37.84 -17.30
C ASP A 580 17.54 37.83 -17.34
N TYR A 581 16.96 37.47 -18.48
CA TYR A 581 15.51 37.35 -18.61
C TYR A 581 14.91 36.30 -17.71
N LEU A 582 15.60 35.16 -17.51
CA LEU A 582 15.16 34.01 -16.72
C LEU A 582 15.53 34.07 -15.24
N GLU A 583 16.17 35.13 -14.75
CA GLU A 583 16.67 35.21 -13.37
C GLU A 583 15.56 34.95 -12.32
N GLY A 584 14.33 35.36 -12.59
CA GLY A 584 13.21 35.13 -11.66
C GLY A 584 12.79 33.67 -11.51
N PHE A 585 13.27 32.78 -12.38
CA PHE A 585 13.03 31.33 -12.28
C PHE A 585 13.96 30.64 -11.29
N ARG A 586 15.03 31.27 -10.85
CA ARG A 586 16.06 30.68 -9.96
C ARG A 586 15.45 29.96 -8.76
N SER A 587 14.56 30.61 -8.03
CA SER A 587 13.91 30.01 -6.84
C SER A 587 13.04 28.79 -7.19
N THR A 588 12.43 28.76 -8.36
CA THR A 588 11.66 27.60 -8.85
C THR A 588 12.61 26.44 -9.17
N ILE A 589 13.73 26.71 -9.85
CA ILE A 589 14.71 25.67 -10.20
C ILE A 589 15.38 25.10 -8.93
N GLU A 590 15.71 25.94 -7.96
CA GLU A 590 16.25 25.50 -6.66
C GLU A 590 15.23 24.60 -5.90
N MET A 591 13.95 24.90 -5.97
CA MET A 591 12.90 24.05 -5.40
C MET A 591 12.83 22.71 -6.12
N ILE A 592 12.86 22.68 -7.45
CA ILE A 592 12.87 21.46 -8.25
C ILE A 592 14.11 20.61 -7.92
N GLU A 593 15.29 21.23 -7.92
CA GLU A 593 16.53 20.52 -7.58
C GLU A 593 16.49 19.93 -6.16
N THR A 594 16.01 20.71 -5.19
CA THR A 594 15.86 20.24 -3.81
C THR A 594 14.93 19.04 -3.72
N PHE A 595 13.82 19.04 -4.46
CA PHE A 595 12.85 17.96 -4.41
C PHE A 595 13.35 16.65 -5.04
N PHE A 596 14.04 16.73 -6.18
CA PHE A 596 14.49 15.54 -6.90
C PHE A 596 15.89 15.09 -6.53
N CYS A 597 16.75 15.97 -6.04
CA CYS A 597 18.18 15.72 -5.88
C CYS A 597 18.68 15.69 -4.43
N LYS A 598 17.90 16.15 -3.45
CA LYS A 598 18.21 15.91 -2.03
C LYS A 598 17.60 14.59 -1.59
N GLN A 599 18.47 13.66 -1.23
CA GLN A 599 18.11 12.44 -0.47
C GLN A 599 17.82 12.79 0.98
#